data_ee83099883ea0aa69c44a4a0e89dba62
#
_entry.id   ee83099883ea0aa69c44a4a0e89dba62
#
_cell.length_a   1.000
_cell.length_b   1.000
_cell.length_c   1.000
_cell.angle_alpha   90.00
_cell.angle_beta   90.00
_cell.angle_gamma   90.00
#
_symmetry.space_group_name_H-M   'P 1'
#
loop_
_entity.id
_entity.type
_entity.pdbx_description
1 polymer ?
#
loop_
_entity_poly.entity_id
_entity_poly.type
_entity_poly.pdbx_seq_one_letter_code
_entity_poly.pdbx_strand_id
1 'polypeptide(L)'
;MVEFPPVPMNEALLVLTHLQNDFWHPEGSGYHFTKDTLPFPDTKESIVSLVHQCRSNKVPIIFHNETFRPGHPELSIRRNGYVRGSGRVLQVPENNMAVRGSWGAQTLDELKPEVGSFEYEVDNAKVDPFTCSEFEVLLRNSGRTILILAGLATNFGIEMTARSANERDYGVVILSDCTDRMLGDYSEQTMQKLLPYFGRVMTSSDLANEFYEQSRP
;
A
#
# COMPACT_ATOMS: atom_id res chain seq x y z
N MET A 1 21.10 -17.65 -1.59
CA MET A 1 20.19 -16.49 -1.66
C MET A 1 20.33 -15.93 -3.06
N VAL A 2 19.22 -15.51 -3.67
CA VAL A 2 19.27 -14.80 -4.96
C VAL A 2 19.81 -13.41 -4.69
N GLU A 3 20.87 -13.02 -5.40
CA GLU A 3 21.41 -11.67 -5.32
C GLU A 3 20.59 -10.78 -6.26
N PHE A 4 19.94 -9.76 -5.70
CA PHE A 4 19.16 -8.81 -6.51
C PHE A 4 20.06 -7.67 -6.96
N PRO A 5 19.93 -7.20 -8.21
CA PRO A 5 20.58 -5.96 -8.62
C PRO A 5 19.96 -4.76 -7.87
N PRO A 6 20.66 -3.62 -7.81
CA PRO A 6 20.06 -2.38 -7.30
C PRO A 6 18.75 -2.04 -8.03
N VAL A 7 17.78 -1.47 -7.30
CA VAL A 7 16.48 -1.07 -7.85
C VAL A 7 16.68 0.12 -8.80
N PRO A 8 16.47 -0.03 -10.12
CA PRO A 8 16.66 1.09 -11.05
C PRO A 8 15.56 2.13 -10.89
N MET A 9 15.93 3.35 -10.51
CA MET A 9 14.98 4.45 -10.25
C MET A 9 14.05 4.74 -11.44
N ASN A 10 14.60 4.66 -12.65
CA ASN A 10 13.85 4.93 -13.88
C ASN A 10 12.84 3.84 -14.24
N GLU A 11 12.86 2.71 -13.57
CA GLU A 11 11.89 1.60 -13.73
C GLU A 11 10.96 1.47 -12.52
N ALA A 12 11.23 2.19 -11.43
CA ALA A 12 10.50 2.09 -10.18
C ALA A 12 9.25 2.98 -10.14
N LEU A 13 8.20 2.50 -9.45
CA LEU A 13 6.99 3.21 -9.08
C LEU A 13 6.61 2.83 -7.65
N LEU A 14 6.34 3.83 -6.80
CA LEU A 14 5.88 3.59 -5.43
C LEU A 14 4.36 3.38 -5.41
N VAL A 15 3.92 2.30 -4.78
CA VAL A 15 2.51 2.01 -4.49
C VAL A 15 2.29 2.10 -2.98
N LEU A 16 1.44 3.02 -2.58
CA LEU A 16 1.06 3.24 -1.18
C LEU A 16 -0.36 2.72 -0.96
N THR A 17 -0.52 1.72 -0.10
CA THR A 17 -1.82 1.09 0.14
C THR A 17 -2.46 1.60 1.43
N HIS A 18 -3.71 2.05 1.33
CA HIS A 18 -4.62 2.37 2.45
C HIS A 18 -4.05 3.36 3.48
N LEU A 19 -3.35 4.41 3.00
CA LEU A 19 -2.87 5.51 3.85
C LEU A 19 -3.96 6.57 4.08
N GLN A 20 -5.11 6.12 4.56
CA GLN A 20 -6.33 6.89 4.72
C GLN A 20 -6.57 7.30 6.18
N ASN A 21 -7.26 8.42 6.40
CA ASN A 21 -7.54 8.94 7.74
C ASN A 21 -8.26 7.92 8.62
N ASP A 22 -9.19 7.14 8.06
CA ASP A 22 -9.94 6.13 8.83
C ASP A 22 -9.03 5.09 9.50
N PHE A 23 -7.88 4.80 8.93
CA PHE A 23 -6.97 3.76 9.44
C PHE A 23 -5.80 4.33 10.24
N TRP A 24 -5.37 5.56 9.96
CA TRP A 24 -4.13 6.12 10.49
C TRP A 24 -4.32 7.30 11.43
N HIS A 25 -5.47 7.97 11.41
CA HIS A 25 -5.73 9.12 12.26
C HIS A 25 -6.51 8.70 13.51
N PRO A 26 -6.19 9.23 14.72
CA PRO A 26 -6.90 8.89 15.97
C PRO A 26 -8.42 9.08 15.93
N GLU A 27 -8.91 10.02 15.12
CA GLU A 27 -10.34 10.26 14.90
C GLU A 27 -10.95 9.40 13.79
N GLY A 28 -10.16 8.57 13.12
CA GLY A 28 -10.62 7.67 12.07
C GLY A 28 -11.46 6.54 12.62
N SER A 29 -12.53 6.18 11.90
CA SER A 29 -13.49 5.16 12.37
C SER A 29 -12.89 3.76 12.45
N GLY A 30 -11.82 3.47 11.71
CA GLY A 30 -11.06 2.22 11.74
C GLY A 30 -9.81 2.24 12.61
N TYR A 31 -9.43 3.39 13.17
CA TYR A 31 -8.18 3.53 13.94
C TYR A 31 -8.08 2.56 15.13
N HIS A 32 -9.21 2.23 15.77
CA HIS A 32 -9.23 1.29 16.88
C HIS A 32 -8.77 -0.14 16.51
N PHE A 33 -8.84 -0.53 15.23
CA PHE A 33 -8.29 -1.79 14.75
C PHE A 33 -6.78 -1.74 14.49
N THR A 34 -6.26 -0.55 14.20
CA THR A 34 -4.88 -0.37 13.75
C THR A 34 -3.96 0.17 14.84
N LYS A 35 -4.48 0.92 15.80
CA LYS A 35 -3.70 1.64 16.84
C LYS A 35 -2.75 0.75 17.67
N ASP A 36 -3.13 -0.50 17.92
CA ASP A 36 -2.34 -1.42 18.75
C ASP A 36 -1.45 -2.35 17.90
N THR A 37 -1.60 -2.29 16.58
CA THR A 37 -0.95 -3.21 15.63
C THR A 37 0.01 -2.50 14.68
N LEU A 38 -0.17 -1.20 14.52
CA LEU A 38 0.80 -0.36 13.85
C LEU A 38 1.92 -0.03 14.84
N PRO A 39 3.18 -0.28 14.53
CA PRO A 39 4.29 0.28 15.29
C PRO A 39 4.36 1.79 15.03
N PHE A 40 3.34 2.53 15.48
CA PHE A 40 3.38 3.99 15.53
C PHE A 40 4.37 4.44 16.59
N PRO A 41 5.14 5.49 16.34
CA PRO A 41 5.11 6.41 15.19
C PRO A 41 6.01 6.01 14.02
N ASP A 42 6.95 5.08 14.21
CA ASP A 42 8.10 4.86 13.34
C ASP A 42 7.73 4.49 11.89
N THR A 43 6.69 3.65 11.69
CA THR A 43 6.26 3.25 10.33
C THR A 43 5.73 4.43 9.53
N LYS A 44 4.94 5.30 10.16
CA LYS A 44 4.41 6.50 9.50
C LYS A 44 5.53 7.46 9.10
N GLU A 45 6.48 7.69 9.98
CA GLU A 45 7.65 8.54 9.71
C GLU A 45 8.51 7.97 8.58
N SER A 46 8.70 6.64 8.56
CA SER A 46 9.40 5.96 7.48
C SER A 46 8.69 6.14 6.13
N ILE A 47 7.35 6.01 6.10
CA ILE A 47 6.55 6.23 4.88
C ILE A 47 6.63 7.68 4.41
N VAL A 48 6.51 8.66 5.31
CA VAL A 48 6.64 10.09 4.96
C VAL A 48 8.03 10.37 4.37
N SER A 49 9.08 9.86 4.99
CA SER A 49 10.45 9.98 4.48
C SER A 49 10.61 9.34 3.10
N LEU A 50 10.04 8.15 2.90
CA LEU A 50 10.03 7.44 1.62
C LEU A 50 9.34 8.27 0.52
N VAL A 51 8.19 8.86 0.81
CA VAL A 51 7.45 9.71 -0.15
C VAL A 51 8.31 10.91 -0.56
N HIS A 52 8.92 11.60 0.41
CA HIS A 52 9.83 12.73 0.10
C HIS A 52 11.02 12.28 -0.75
N GLN A 53 11.57 11.12 -0.49
CA GLN A 53 12.66 10.56 -1.28
C GLN A 53 12.21 10.24 -2.72
N CYS A 54 11.06 9.60 -2.89
CA CYS A 54 10.51 9.30 -4.21
C CYS A 54 10.23 10.59 -5.01
N ARG A 55 9.64 11.61 -4.38
CA ARG A 55 9.44 12.94 -4.98
C ARG A 55 10.74 13.57 -5.44
N SER A 56 11.74 13.59 -4.58
CA SER A 56 13.07 14.16 -4.89
C SER A 56 13.75 13.46 -6.06
N ASN A 57 13.53 12.16 -6.21
CA ASN A 57 14.08 11.33 -7.29
C ASN A 57 13.14 11.18 -8.50
N LYS A 58 11.99 11.88 -8.51
CA LYS A 58 10.98 11.81 -9.58
C LYS A 58 10.47 10.38 -9.84
N VAL A 59 10.40 9.57 -8.80
CA VAL A 59 9.76 8.25 -8.83
C VAL A 59 8.25 8.46 -8.74
N PRO A 60 7.45 7.99 -9.70
CA PRO A 60 6.00 8.12 -9.67
C PRO A 60 5.38 7.44 -8.44
N ILE A 61 4.25 7.96 -7.96
CA ILE A 61 3.55 7.42 -6.79
C ILE A 61 2.08 7.17 -7.12
N ILE A 62 1.58 5.99 -6.79
CA ILE A 62 0.15 5.68 -6.81
C ILE A 62 -0.31 5.41 -5.38
N PHE A 63 -1.31 6.17 -4.95
CA PHE A 63 -2.01 5.99 -3.68
C PHE A 63 -3.24 5.12 -3.94
N HIS A 64 -3.22 3.91 -3.42
CA HIS A 64 -4.36 3.00 -3.50
C HIS A 64 -5.21 3.12 -2.24
N ASN A 65 -6.41 3.64 -2.38
CA ASN A 65 -7.38 3.85 -1.32
C ASN A 65 -8.51 2.83 -1.41
N GLU A 66 -8.80 2.12 -0.31
CA GLU A 66 -10.01 1.31 -0.23
C GLU A 66 -11.21 2.23 0.05
N THR A 67 -12.18 2.28 -0.87
CA THR A 67 -13.34 3.17 -0.74
C THR A 67 -14.63 2.48 -1.14
N PHE A 68 -15.71 2.78 -0.43
CA PHE A 68 -17.04 2.20 -0.63
C PHE A 68 -18.09 3.28 -0.87
N ARG A 69 -19.16 2.94 -1.59
CA ARG A 69 -20.35 3.79 -1.64
C ARG A 69 -21.06 3.81 -0.28
N PRO A 70 -21.85 4.84 0.03
CA PRO A 70 -22.71 4.83 1.21
C PRO A 70 -23.54 3.55 1.31
N GLY A 71 -23.54 2.93 2.49
CA GLY A 71 -24.18 1.63 2.71
C GLY A 71 -23.38 0.41 2.26
N HIS A 72 -22.16 0.60 1.75
CA HIS A 72 -21.19 -0.46 1.42
C HIS A 72 -21.77 -1.59 0.52
N PRO A 73 -22.44 -1.27 -0.61
CA PRO A 73 -23.02 -2.28 -1.48
C PRO A 73 -21.97 -3.20 -2.13
N GLU A 74 -20.71 -2.78 -2.17
CA GLU A 74 -19.56 -3.55 -2.66
C GLU A 74 -19.17 -4.70 -1.72
N LEU A 75 -19.51 -4.60 -0.43
CA LEU A 75 -19.25 -5.64 0.55
C LEU A 75 -20.33 -6.71 0.48
N SER A 76 -20.02 -7.79 -0.24
CA SER A 76 -20.96 -8.88 -0.49
C SER A 76 -21.54 -9.48 0.79
N ILE A 77 -22.87 -9.45 0.90
CA ILE A 77 -23.62 -10.28 1.84
C ILE A 77 -24.09 -11.52 1.06
N ARG A 78 -23.24 -12.53 0.97
CA ARG A 78 -23.68 -13.79 0.39
C ARG A 78 -24.58 -14.51 1.37
N ARG A 79 -25.76 -14.93 0.89
CA ARG A 79 -26.80 -15.59 1.69
C ARG A 79 -26.33 -16.88 2.36
N ASN A 80 -25.31 -17.55 1.83
CA ASN A 80 -24.77 -18.79 2.36
C ASN A 80 -23.65 -18.61 3.41
N GLY A 81 -23.27 -17.37 3.73
CA GLY A 81 -22.26 -17.06 4.75
C GLY A 81 -20.80 -17.46 4.42
N TYR A 82 -20.53 -18.02 3.23
CA TYR A 82 -19.18 -18.46 2.87
C TYR A 82 -18.22 -17.36 2.40
N VAL A 83 -18.73 -16.16 2.08
CA VAL A 83 -17.89 -15.04 1.65
C VAL A 83 -17.98 -13.95 2.71
N ARG A 84 -16.88 -13.74 3.42
CA ARG A 84 -16.78 -12.70 4.43
C ARG A 84 -15.94 -11.50 4.01
N GLY A 85 -14.85 -11.67 3.31
CA GLY A 85 -13.94 -10.59 2.97
C GLY A 85 -13.40 -9.80 4.20
N SER A 86 -12.28 -9.14 4.06
CA SER A 86 -11.66 -8.35 5.14
C SER A 86 -12.59 -7.27 5.68
N GLY A 87 -13.27 -6.53 4.80
CA GLY A 87 -14.17 -5.46 5.21
C GLY A 87 -15.34 -5.90 6.10
N ARG A 88 -15.80 -7.16 6.00
CA ARG A 88 -16.81 -7.71 6.92
C ARG A 88 -16.22 -8.16 8.24
N VAL A 89 -15.02 -8.71 8.22
CA VAL A 89 -14.32 -9.11 9.45
C VAL A 89 -13.96 -7.88 10.28
N LEU A 90 -13.57 -6.78 9.63
CA LEU A 90 -13.25 -5.50 10.27
C LEU A 90 -14.49 -4.64 10.55
N GLN A 91 -15.71 -5.16 10.35
CA GLN A 91 -16.95 -4.42 10.60
C GLN A 91 -17.05 -3.08 9.88
N VAL A 92 -16.50 -3.00 8.67
CA VAL A 92 -16.46 -1.75 7.87
C VAL A 92 -17.83 -1.09 7.70
N PRO A 93 -18.92 -1.85 7.37
CA PRO A 93 -20.25 -1.23 7.26
C PRO A 93 -20.79 -0.69 8.57
N GLU A 94 -20.58 -1.42 9.66
CA GLU A 94 -21.07 -1.08 11.01
C GLU A 94 -20.38 0.19 11.54
N ASN A 95 -19.12 0.40 11.18
CA ASN A 95 -18.30 1.54 11.57
C ASN A 95 -18.30 2.66 10.54
N ASN A 96 -19.01 2.49 9.43
CA ASN A 96 -19.10 3.46 8.33
C ASN A 96 -17.73 3.91 7.79
N MET A 97 -16.76 2.97 7.74
CA MET A 97 -15.38 3.24 7.31
C MET A 97 -15.27 3.40 5.79
N ALA A 98 -14.31 4.19 5.37
CA ALA A 98 -13.87 4.34 3.98
C ALA A 98 -15.01 4.69 3.00
N VAL A 99 -16.00 5.46 3.45
CA VAL A 99 -17.10 5.93 2.60
C VAL A 99 -16.59 7.02 1.66
N ARG A 100 -16.80 6.86 0.37
CA ARG A 100 -16.40 7.82 -0.66
C ARG A 100 -16.86 9.23 -0.35
N GLY A 101 -15.92 10.18 -0.43
CA GLY A 101 -16.17 11.59 -0.14
C GLY A 101 -16.17 11.95 1.34
N SER A 102 -16.08 10.97 2.26
CA SER A 102 -15.86 11.27 3.68
C SER A 102 -14.40 11.66 3.92
N TRP A 103 -14.16 12.40 5.00
CA TRP A 103 -12.80 12.70 5.46
C TRP A 103 -12.00 11.44 5.77
N GLY A 104 -12.63 10.43 6.36
CA GLY A 104 -11.98 9.16 6.70
C GLY A 104 -11.44 8.40 5.50
N ALA A 105 -12.14 8.49 4.35
CA ALA A 105 -11.72 7.85 3.10
C ALA A 105 -10.55 8.56 2.39
N GLN A 106 -10.22 9.80 2.77
CA GLN A 106 -9.15 10.57 2.13
C GLN A 106 -7.78 10.09 2.58
N THR A 107 -6.81 10.19 1.66
CA THR A 107 -5.38 10.05 1.99
C THR A 107 -4.99 11.05 3.08
N LEU A 108 -4.10 10.64 3.98
CA LEU A 108 -3.54 11.49 5.04
C LEU A 108 -3.05 12.83 4.49
N ASP A 109 -3.34 13.93 5.20
CA ASP A 109 -3.05 15.29 4.73
C ASP A 109 -1.57 15.50 4.39
N GLU A 110 -0.67 14.92 5.18
CA GLU A 110 0.78 15.01 4.98
C GLU A 110 1.30 14.19 3.78
N LEU A 111 0.45 13.33 3.19
CA LEU A 111 0.82 12.43 2.10
C LEU A 111 0.04 12.69 0.82
N LYS A 112 -0.87 13.66 0.80
CA LYS A 112 -1.69 13.96 -0.38
C LYS A 112 -0.85 14.11 -1.65
N PRO A 113 -1.36 13.62 -2.80
CA PRO A 113 -0.69 13.76 -4.08
C PRO A 113 -0.36 15.21 -4.42
N GLU A 114 0.84 15.45 -4.95
CA GLU A 114 1.25 16.76 -5.43
C GLU A 114 0.70 17.01 -6.83
N VAL A 115 -0.03 18.12 -6.99
CA VAL A 115 -0.63 18.50 -8.27
C VAL A 115 0.46 18.77 -9.31
N GLY A 116 0.35 18.11 -10.47
CA GLY A 116 1.29 18.28 -11.59
C GLY A 116 2.53 17.39 -11.52
N SER A 117 2.64 16.55 -10.48
CA SER A 117 3.60 15.46 -10.39
C SER A 117 2.99 14.17 -10.96
N PHE A 118 3.80 13.10 -11.07
CA PHE A 118 3.32 11.78 -11.47
C PHE A 118 2.78 11.03 -10.25
N GLU A 119 1.74 11.62 -9.61
CA GLU A 119 1.11 11.11 -8.39
C GLU A 119 -0.40 11.03 -8.59
N TYR A 120 -0.96 9.85 -8.35
CA TYR A 120 -2.37 9.58 -8.61
C TYR A 120 -3.00 8.81 -7.45
N GLU A 121 -4.25 9.14 -7.11
CA GLU A 121 -5.09 8.33 -6.25
C GLU A 121 -5.89 7.34 -7.10
N VAL A 122 -5.94 6.09 -6.63
CA VAL A 122 -6.79 5.04 -7.20
C VAL A 122 -7.73 4.54 -6.11
N ASP A 123 -9.00 4.84 -6.29
CA ASP A 123 -10.07 4.39 -5.42
C ASP A 123 -10.60 3.03 -5.84
N ASN A 124 -10.64 2.09 -4.91
CA ASN A 124 -11.11 0.72 -5.17
C ASN A 124 -11.84 0.16 -3.93
N ALA A 125 -12.86 -0.64 -4.14
CA ALA A 125 -13.56 -1.37 -3.08
C ALA A 125 -12.97 -2.77 -2.83
N LYS A 126 -11.72 -2.98 -3.20
CA LYS A 126 -10.98 -4.23 -3.06
C LYS A 126 -9.58 -3.96 -2.52
N VAL A 127 -9.10 -4.88 -1.73
CA VAL A 127 -7.78 -4.83 -1.12
C VAL A 127 -6.65 -4.90 -2.16
N ASP A 128 -6.86 -5.63 -3.26
CA ASP A 128 -5.93 -5.72 -4.38
C ASP A 128 -6.21 -4.60 -5.40
N PRO A 129 -5.25 -3.68 -5.66
CA PRO A 129 -5.43 -2.58 -6.61
C PRO A 129 -5.64 -3.04 -8.05
N PHE A 130 -5.16 -4.23 -8.43
CA PHE A 130 -5.37 -4.77 -9.78
C PHE A 130 -6.81 -5.21 -10.03
N THR A 131 -7.63 -5.34 -8.97
CA THR A 131 -9.00 -5.85 -9.08
C THR A 131 -10.00 -4.71 -9.26
N CYS A 132 -10.64 -4.64 -10.44
CA CYS A 132 -11.75 -3.71 -10.72
C CYS A 132 -11.40 -2.23 -10.51
N SER A 133 -10.17 -1.81 -10.84
CA SER A 133 -9.74 -0.41 -10.79
C SER A 133 -8.99 0.00 -12.05
N GLU A 134 -8.66 1.27 -12.15
CA GLU A 134 -7.80 1.82 -13.20
C GLU A 134 -6.29 1.72 -12.92
N PHE A 135 -5.91 1.08 -11.80
CA PHE A 135 -4.52 0.95 -11.35
C PHE A 135 -3.61 0.40 -12.45
N GLU A 136 -4.00 -0.71 -13.08
CA GLU A 136 -3.18 -1.35 -14.12
C GLU A 136 -3.03 -0.46 -15.37
N VAL A 137 -4.03 0.37 -15.68
CA VAL A 137 -3.95 1.32 -16.79
C VAL A 137 -2.91 2.40 -16.50
N LEU A 138 -2.94 2.99 -15.31
CA LEU A 138 -1.97 3.99 -14.87
C LEU A 138 -0.56 3.40 -14.81
N LEU A 139 -0.43 2.19 -14.27
CA LEU A 139 0.84 1.49 -14.17
C LEU A 139 1.48 1.23 -15.55
N ARG A 140 0.72 0.69 -16.50
CA ARG A 140 1.21 0.47 -17.88
C ARG A 140 1.60 1.78 -18.57
N ASN A 141 0.80 2.82 -18.40
CA ASN A 141 1.07 4.13 -19.00
C ASN A 141 2.28 4.83 -18.39
N SER A 142 2.64 4.50 -17.13
CA SER A 142 3.85 5.01 -16.51
C SER A 142 5.14 4.46 -17.14
N GLY A 143 5.05 3.33 -17.83
CA GLY A 143 6.20 2.60 -18.38
C GLY A 143 7.10 1.98 -17.32
N ARG A 144 6.66 1.94 -16.06
CA ARG A 144 7.44 1.39 -14.93
C ARG A 144 7.21 -0.11 -14.81
N THR A 145 8.26 -0.83 -14.43
CA THR A 145 8.28 -2.30 -14.38
C THR A 145 8.54 -2.85 -12.98
N ILE A 146 8.89 -1.98 -12.02
CA ILE A 146 9.17 -2.36 -10.63
C ILE A 146 8.26 -1.59 -9.68
N LEU A 147 7.51 -2.32 -8.85
CA LEU A 147 6.64 -1.75 -7.84
C LEU A 147 7.29 -1.80 -6.48
N ILE A 148 7.46 -0.63 -5.85
CA ILE A 148 7.87 -0.49 -4.46
C ILE A 148 6.60 -0.43 -3.62
N LEU A 149 6.41 -1.35 -2.68
CA LEU A 149 5.18 -1.50 -1.90
C LEU A 149 5.38 -1.02 -0.47
N ALA A 150 4.48 -0.15 0.01
CA ALA A 150 4.41 0.34 1.38
C ALA A 150 2.95 0.62 1.80
N GLY A 151 2.67 0.68 3.10
CA GLY A 151 1.34 0.99 3.66
C GLY A 151 0.68 -0.17 4.40
N LEU A 152 -0.65 -0.19 4.43
CA LEU A 152 -1.49 -1.18 5.10
C LEU A 152 -1.97 -2.26 4.14
N ALA A 153 -2.10 -3.46 4.55
CA ALA A 153 -1.48 -4.15 5.67
C ALA A 153 -0.64 -5.29 5.12
N THR A 154 0.42 -5.69 5.82
CA THR A 154 1.36 -6.73 5.35
C THR A 154 0.65 -7.96 4.78
N ASN A 155 -0.33 -8.50 5.50
CA ASN A 155 -1.06 -9.73 5.11
C ASN A 155 -2.27 -9.48 4.20
N PHE A 156 -2.54 -8.24 3.82
CA PHE A 156 -3.68 -7.87 2.98
C PHE A 156 -3.22 -7.06 1.77
N GLY A 157 -3.21 -5.73 1.84
CA GLY A 157 -2.86 -4.86 0.72
C GLY A 157 -1.49 -5.15 0.13
N ILE A 158 -0.47 -5.33 0.97
CA ILE A 158 0.90 -5.59 0.53
C ILE A 158 1.02 -6.99 -0.09
N GLU A 159 0.59 -8.04 0.62
CA GLU A 159 0.70 -9.41 0.12
C GLU A 159 -0.11 -9.63 -1.16
N MET A 160 -1.36 -9.15 -1.20
CA MET A 160 -2.21 -9.31 -2.38
C MET A 160 -1.64 -8.54 -3.58
N THR A 161 -1.17 -7.32 -3.39
CA THR A 161 -0.54 -6.54 -4.46
C THR A 161 0.74 -7.21 -4.95
N ALA A 162 1.59 -7.71 -4.03
CA ALA A 162 2.83 -8.39 -4.41
C ALA A 162 2.57 -9.63 -5.27
N ARG A 163 1.60 -10.47 -4.89
CA ARG A 163 1.20 -11.64 -5.67
C ARG A 163 0.65 -11.26 -7.05
N SER A 164 -0.29 -10.30 -7.08
CA SER A 164 -0.90 -9.86 -8.33
C SER A 164 0.08 -9.19 -9.28
N ALA A 165 1.06 -8.46 -8.76
CA ALA A 165 2.13 -7.84 -9.54
C ALA A 165 3.08 -8.91 -10.12
N ASN A 166 3.53 -9.85 -9.27
CA ASN A 166 4.43 -10.93 -9.69
C ASN A 166 3.81 -11.80 -10.80
N GLU A 167 2.51 -12.16 -10.68
CA GLU A 167 1.77 -12.91 -11.72
C GLU A 167 1.57 -12.13 -13.05
N ARG A 168 1.95 -10.85 -13.06
CA ARG A 168 1.90 -9.96 -14.23
C ARG A 168 3.29 -9.54 -14.72
N ASP A 169 4.32 -10.25 -14.26
CA ASP A 169 5.74 -10.02 -14.62
C ASP A 169 6.29 -8.65 -14.18
N TYR A 170 5.68 -7.99 -13.17
CA TYR A 170 6.29 -6.84 -12.53
C TYR A 170 7.31 -7.27 -11.48
N GLY A 171 8.44 -6.57 -11.44
CA GLY A 171 9.35 -6.63 -10.30
C GLY A 171 8.69 -6.06 -9.06
N VAL A 172 8.94 -6.67 -7.89
CA VAL A 172 8.33 -6.23 -6.63
C VAL A 172 9.42 -6.00 -5.60
N VAL A 173 9.34 -4.84 -4.93
CA VAL A 173 10.15 -4.48 -3.76
C VAL A 173 9.21 -4.20 -2.61
N ILE A 174 9.39 -4.86 -1.47
CA ILE A 174 8.57 -4.67 -0.27
C ILE A 174 9.43 -4.02 0.81
N LEU A 175 8.96 -2.89 1.34
CA LEU A 175 9.69 -2.16 2.37
C LEU A 175 9.21 -2.57 3.76
N SER A 176 10.04 -3.37 4.47
CA SER A 176 9.67 -4.01 5.72
C SER A 176 9.43 -3.04 6.89
N ASP A 177 10.01 -1.85 6.85
CA ASP A 177 9.87 -0.77 7.82
C ASP A 177 8.77 0.23 7.44
N CYS A 178 8.18 0.09 6.24
CA CYS A 178 7.09 0.92 5.72
C CYS A 178 5.76 0.16 5.61
N THR A 179 5.63 -0.99 6.28
CA THR A 179 4.38 -1.76 6.35
C THR A 179 4.00 -2.04 7.80
N ASP A 180 2.72 -2.23 8.04
CA ASP A 180 2.23 -2.56 9.37
C ASP A 180 2.38 -4.04 9.73
N ARG A 181 2.07 -4.36 11.00
CA ARG A 181 2.06 -5.71 11.55
C ARG A 181 0.70 -6.09 12.12
N MET A 182 -0.36 -5.79 11.37
CA MET A 182 -1.75 -5.96 11.81
C MET A 182 -2.07 -7.35 12.39
N LEU A 183 -1.41 -8.39 11.92
CA LEU A 183 -1.57 -9.76 12.42
C LEU A 183 -0.39 -10.21 13.31
N GLY A 184 0.39 -9.30 13.88
CA GLY A 184 1.49 -9.61 14.78
C GLY A 184 2.50 -10.59 14.18
N ASP A 185 2.72 -11.73 14.84
CA ASP A 185 3.69 -12.76 14.42
C ASP A 185 3.43 -13.30 13.01
N TYR A 186 2.17 -13.31 12.54
CA TYR A 186 1.86 -13.71 11.16
C TYR A 186 2.36 -12.68 10.15
N SER A 187 2.29 -11.39 10.46
CA SER A 187 2.86 -10.36 9.59
C SER A 187 4.38 -10.51 9.50
N GLU A 188 5.04 -10.78 10.61
CA GLU A 188 6.49 -11.05 10.66
C GLU A 188 6.86 -12.29 9.81
N GLN A 189 6.12 -13.39 9.97
CA GLN A 189 6.36 -14.61 9.19
C GLN A 189 6.09 -14.41 7.71
N THR A 190 5.05 -13.65 7.36
CA THR A 190 4.75 -13.31 5.97
C THR A 190 5.89 -12.50 5.36
N MET A 191 6.37 -11.48 6.07
CA MET A 191 7.48 -10.64 5.62
C MET A 191 8.77 -11.44 5.42
N GLN A 192 9.09 -12.35 6.34
CA GLN A 192 10.36 -13.09 6.32
C GLN A 192 10.34 -14.34 5.44
N LYS A 193 9.19 -15.03 5.34
CA LYS A 193 9.13 -16.36 4.74
C LYS A 193 8.30 -16.45 3.48
N LEU A 194 7.31 -15.58 3.30
CA LEU A 194 6.39 -15.66 2.19
C LEU A 194 6.66 -14.61 1.11
N LEU A 195 6.75 -13.34 1.48
CA LEU A 195 6.97 -12.25 0.53
C LEU A 195 8.26 -12.36 -0.28
N PRO A 196 9.36 -12.96 0.23
CA PRO A 196 10.55 -13.20 -0.57
C PRO A 196 10.36 -14.11 -1.81
N TYR A 197 9.24 -14.83 -1.91
CA TYR A 197 8.89 -15.57 -3.12
C TYR A 197 8.28 -14.70 -4.21
N PHE A 198 7.76 -13.53 -3.87
CA PHE A 198 7.07 -12.62 -4.80
C PHE A 198 7.86 -11.36 -5.11
N GLY A 199 8.90 -11.05 -4.32
CA GLY A 199 9.69 -9.86 -4.52
C GLY A 199 10.87 -9.77 -3.56
N ARG A 200 11.64 -8.69 -3.71
CA ARG A 200 12.75 -8.37 -2.81
C ARG A 200 12.23 -7.65 -1.58
N VAL A 201 12.51 -8.18 -0.39
CA VAL A 201 12.25 -7.51 0.88
C VAL A 201 13.50 -6.75 1.34
N MET A 202 13.34 -5.47 1.65
CA MET A 202 14.42 -4.59 2.12
C MET A 202 13.87 -3.48 3.00
N THR A 203 14.73 -2.63 3.56
CA THR A 203 14.30 -1.43 4.30
C THR A 203 14.24 -0.20 3.40
N SER A 204 13.54 0.84 3.83
CA SER A 204 13.52 2.13 3.12
C SER A 204 14.91 2.78 3.10
N SER A 205 15.74 2.56 4.13
CA SER A 205 17.11 3.05 4.17
C SER A 205 18.01 2.34 3.16
N ASP A 206 17.84 1.03 2.94
CA ASP A 206 18.57 0.30 1.90
C ASP A 206 18.21 0.81 0.51
N LEU A 207 16.94 1.03 0.25
CA LEU A 207 16.46 1.63 -1.01
C LEU A 207 17.04 3.04 -1.21
N ALA A 208 17.07 3.85 -0.14
CA ALA A 208 17.65 5.18 -0.16
C ALA A 208 19.12 5.16 -0.58
N ASN A 209 19.89 4.23 -0.03
CA ASN A 209 21.29 4.07 -0.37
C ASN A 209 21.48 3.69 -1.84
N GLU A 210 20.67 2.75 -2.37
CA GLU A 210 20.70 2.38 -3.78
C GLU A 210 20.36 3.54 -4.71
N PHE A 211 19.37 4.35 -4.37
CA PHE A 211 19.01 5.54 -5.14
C PHE A 211 20.11 6.63 -5.08
N TYR A 212 20.72 6.82 -3.92
CA TYR A 212 21.83 7.75 -3.77
C TYR A 212 23.04 7.36 -4.64
N GLU A 213 23.42 6.08 -4.65
CA GLU A 213 24.53 5.60 -5.47
C GLU A 213 24.26 5.81 -6.98
N GLN A 214 23.02 5.67 -7.46
CA GLN A 214 22.65 5.92 -8.85
C GLN A 214 22.61 7.41 -9.23
N SER A 215 22.46 8.30 -8.23
CA SER A 215 22.41 9.75 -8.43
C SER A 215 23.81 10.40 -8.42
N ARG A 216 24.86 9.63 -8.10
CA ARG A 216 26.23 10.14 -8.13
C ARG A 216 26.67 10.41 -9.57
N PRO A 217 27.31 11.57 -9.82
CA PRO A 217 27.84 11.93 -11.14
C PRO A 217 28.98 11.02 -11.59
#